data_d58edc7ec6fe5e039a039b6894723123
#
_entry.id   d58edc7ec6fe5e039a039b6894723123
#
_cell.length_a   1.000
_cell.length_b   1.000
_cell.length_c   1.000
_cell.angle_alpha   90.00
_cell.angle_beta   90.00
_cell.angle_gamma   90.00
#
_symmetry.space_group_name_H-M   'P 1'
#
loop_
_entity.id
_entity.type
_entity.pdbx_description
1 polymer ?
#
loop_
_entity_poly.entity_id
_entity_poly.type
_entity_poly.pdbx_seq_one_letter_code
_entity_poly.pdbx_strand_id
1 'polypeptide(L)'
;MAIYHFISLSCIINVDMKKSLSKLKKINLRDIWPHEALDFTKWLAEEENLDLLSNEIGISLKLIGTEVSIGNFNLDILAEEENTGRKIIIENQLEPTNHDHLGKIITYAAGKDAKVILW
;
A
#
# COMPACT_ATOMS: atom_id res chain seq x y z
N MET A 1 16.73 4.12 5.09
CA MET A 1 15.34 4.05 4.58
C MET A 1 15.24 2.94 3.54
N ALA A 2 14.29 2.04 3.67
CA ALA A 2 14.02 1.01 2.68
C ALA A 2 12.81 1.42 1.83
N ILE A 3 12.93 1.25 0.51
CA ILE A 3 11.85 1.52 -0.45
C ILE A 3 11.50 0.21 -1.14
N TYR A 4 10.23 -0.20 -1.03
CA TYR A 4 9.71 -1.38 -1.69
C TYR A 4 8.70 -0.94 -2.76
N HIS A 5 8.94 -1.39 -3.98
CA HIS A 5 8.04 -1.13 -5.10
C HIS A 5 7.31 -2.42 -5.48
N PHE A 6 5.99 -2.39 -5.41
CA PHE A 6 5.15 -3.51 -5.84
C PHE A 6 4.65 -3.28 -7.26
N ILE A 7 5.24 -3.97 -8.21
CA ILE A 7 4.93 -3.82 -9.65
C ILE A 7 3.57 -4.42 -10.01
N SER A 8 2.99 -5.29 -9.17
CA SER A 8 1.71 -5.91 -9.50
C SER A 8 0.95 -6.41 -8.29
N LEU A 9 -0.16 -5.75 -7.99
CA LEU A 9 -1.17 -6.25 -7.06
C LEU A 9 -1.90 -7.50 -7.58
N SER A 10 -1.70 -7.88 -8.84
CA SER A 10 -2.29 -9.09 -9.43
C SER A 10 -1.85 -10.38 -8.74
N CYS A 11 -0.77 -10.35 -7.94
CA CYS A 11 -0.34 -11.48 -7.12
C CYS A 11 -1.08 -11.58 -5.78
N ILE A 12 -1.69 -10.52 -5.27
CA ILE A 12 -2.34 -10.51 -3.94
C ILE A 12 -3.81 -10.98 -4.02
N ILE A 13 -4.46 -10.86 -5.17
CA ILE A 13 -5.88 -11.24 -5.37
C ILE A 13 -6.07 -12.76 -5.55
N ASN A 14 -5.00 -13.56 -5.46
CA ASN A 14 -5.04 -14.99 -5.74
C ASN A 14 -5.12 -15.86 -4.48
N VAL A 15 -5.79 -15.42 -3.44
CA VAL A 15 -5.95 -16.16 -2.19
C VAL A 15 -7.38 -16.69 -2.05
N ASP A 16 -7.76 -17.62 -2.89
CA ASP A 16 -8.58 -18.78 -2.53
C ASP A 16 -8.58 -19.82 -3.66
N MET A 17 -7.50 -20.54 -3.78
CA MET A 17 -7.38 -21.61 -4.76
C MET A 17 -7.78 -22.95 -4.13
N LYS A 18 -9.05 -23.22 -4.05
CA LYS A 18 -9.53 -24.59 -4.19
C LYS A 18 -9.08 -25.08 -5.56
N LYS A 19 -8.08 -25.97 -5.57
CA LYS A 19 -7.55 -26.79 -6.68
C LYS A 19 -8.40 -26.80 -7.99
N SER A 20 -8.48 -25.72 -8.72
CA SER A 20 -8.90 -25.74 -10.12
C SER A 20 -7.95 -24.86 -10.92
N LEU A 21 -7.38 -25.41 -11.97
CA LEU A 21 -6.59 -24.68 -12.95
C LEU A 21 -7.52 -23.73 -13.70
N SER A 22 -7.68 -22.51 -13.22
CA SER A 22 -8.36 -21.44 -13.92
C SER A 22 -7.37 -20.57 -14.68
N LYS A 23 -7.76 -20.09 -15.85
CA LYS A 23 -6.96 -19.11 -16.60
C LYS A 23 -6.80 -17.84 -15.79
N LEU A 24 -5.56 -17.40 -15.59
CA LEU A 24 -5.26 -16.07 -15.05
C LEU A 24 -5.82 -15.03 -16.02
N LYS A 25 -6.72 -14.19 -15.55
CA LYS A 25 -7.25 -13.06 -16.30
C LYS A 25 -6.66 -11.78 -15.76
N LYS A 26 -6.01 -11.00 -16.64
CA LYS A 26 -5.57 -9.66 -16.29
C LYS A 26 -6.80 -8.77 -16.13
N ILE A 27 -6.99 -8.19 -14.96
CA ILE A 27 -8.09 -7.28 -14.64
C ILE A 27 -7.48 -5.87 -14.45
N ASN A 28 -8.15 -4.85 -14.98
CA ASN A 28 -7.81 -3.48 -14.69
C ASN A 28 -8.27 -3.15 -13.27
N LEU A 29 -7.36 -2.69 -12.41
CA LEU A 29 -7.67 -2.39 -11.01
C LEU A 29 -8.77 -1.33 -10.86
N ARG A 30 -8.87 -0.38 -11.79
CA ARG A 30 -9.93 0.64 -11.79
C ARG A 30 -11.33 0.08 -12.09
N ASP A 31 -11.43 -1.11 -12.64
CA ASP A 31 -12.73 -1.79 -12.81
C ASP A 31 -13.26 -2.31 -11.46
N ILE A 32 -12.36 -2.56 -10.50
CA ILE A 32 -12.71 -3.03 -9.15
C ILE A 32 -12.77 -1.83 -8.18
N TRP A 33 -11.78 -0.96 -8.24
CA TRP A 33 -11.66 0.26 -7.41
C TRP A 33 -11.61 1.50 -8.28
N PRO A 34 -12.77 2.12 -8.60
CA PRO A 34 -12.82 3.34 -9.43
C PRO A 34 -12.04 4.51 -8.85
N HIS A 35 -12.01 4.60 -7.51
CA HIS A 35 -11.33 5.67 -6.79
C HIS A 35 -10.23 5.12 -5.89
N GLU A 36 -9.00 5.60 -6.11
CA GLU A 36 -7.82 5.19 -5.35
C GLU A 36 -7.96 5.46 -3.85
N ALA A 37 -8.20 6.72 -3.47
CA ALA A 37 -8.30 7.11 -2.07
C ALA A 37 -9.61 6.63 -1.40
N LEU A 38 -10.74 6.68 -2.12
CA LEU A 38 -12.04 6.37 -1.55
C LEU A 38 -12.32 4.87 -1.46
N ASP A 39 -11.77 4.08 -2.39
CA ASP A 39 -12.08 2.66 -2.50
C ASP A 39 -10.88 1.79 -2.14
N PHE A 40 -9.78 1.91 -2.88
CA PHE A 40 -8.63 1.02 -2.72
C PHE A 40 -7.88 1.25 -1.40
N THR A 41 -7.60 2.50 -1.05
CA THR A 41 -6.91 2.83 0.21
C THR A 41 -7.71 2.36 1.42
N LYS A 42 -9.01 2.53 1.42
CA LYS A 42 -9.88 2.05 2.50
C LYS A 42 -9.89 0.53 2.59
N TRP A 43 -10.01 -0.16 1.46
CA TRP A 43 -9.96 -1.60 1.40
C TRP A 43 -8.62 -2.13 1.93
N LEU A 44 -7.49 -1.56 1.50
CA LEU A 44 -6.16 -1.99 1.97
C LEU A 44 -5.95 -1.73 3.45
N ALA A 45 -6.54 -0.67 4.00
CA ALA A 45 -6.43 -0.32 5.41
C ALA A 45 -7.26 -1.20 6.36
N GLU A 46 -8.15 -2.04 5.84
CA GLU A 46 -8.84 -3.04 6.65
C GLU A 46 -7.84 -4.04 7.22
N GLU A 47 -8.03 -4.44 8.47
CA GLU A 47 -7.08 -5.28 9.21
C GLU A 47 -6.70 -6.56 8.45
N GLU A 48 -7.68 -7.28 7.91
CA GLU A 48 -7.46 -8.51 7.17
C GLU A 48 -6.59 -8.30 5.90
N ASN A 49 -6.80 -7.21 5.19
CA ASN A 49 -6.06 -6.89 3.97
C ASN A 49 -4.65 -6.37 4.29
N LEU A 50 -4.51 -5.59 5.35
CA LEU A 50 -3.21 -5.12 5.82
C LEU A 50 -2.35 -6.29 6.33
N ASP A 51 -2.96 -7.29 6.96
CA ASP A 51 -2.29 -8.53 7.38
C ASP A 51 -1.79 -9.35 6.19
N LEU A 52 -2.56 -9.42 5.11
CA LEU A 52 -2.11 -10.07 3.87
C LEU A 52 -0.87 -9.37 3.30
N LEU A 53 -0.87 -8.05 3.27
CA LEU A 53 0.30 -7.27 2.85
C LEU A 53 1.48 -7.50 3.80
N SER A 54 1.23 -7.51 5.11
CA SER A 54 2.26 -7.78 6.14
C SER A 54 2.94 -9.12 5.91
N ASN A 55 2.17 -10.16 5.62
CA ASN A 55 2.69 -11.50 5.35
C ASN A 55 3.53 -11.53 4.07
N GLU A 56 3.10 -10.83 3.03
CA GLU A 56 3.82 -10.79 1.75
C GLU A 56 5.16 -10.08 1.86
N ILE A 57 5.22 -8.97 2.59
CA ILE A 57 6.46 -8.19 2.75
C ILE A 57 7.34 -8.64 3.92
N GLY A 58 6.83 -9.49 4.80
CA GLY A 58 7.55 -9.95 6.00
C GLY A 58 7.71 -8.89 7.09
N ILE A 59 6.83 -7.89 7.14
CA ILE A 59 6.81 -6.81 8.13
C ILE A 59 5.43 -6.76 8.76
N SER A 60 5.32 -6.93 10.08
CA SER A 60 4.04 -6.80 10.80
C SER A 60 3.60 -5.34 10.83
N LEU A 61 2.54 -5.04 10.09
CA LEU A 61 1.99 -3.71 9.93
C LEU A 61 0.84 -3.48 10.93
N LYS A 62 0.90 -2.37 11.62
CA LYS A 62 -0.21 -1.85 12.43
C LYS A 62 -0.66 -0.52 11.86
N LEU A 63 -1.94 -0.40 11.54
CA LEU A 63 -2.51 0.84 11.03
C LEU A 63 -2.43 1.95 12.08
N ILE A 64 -1.93 3.12 11.69
CA ILE A 64 -2.02 4.36 12.46
C ILE A 64 -3.16 5.23 11.93
N GLY A 65 -3.26 5.37 10.61
CA GLY A 65 -4.32 6.15 9.99
C GLY A 65 -4.25 6.14 8.46
N THR A 66 -5.34 6.58 7.86
CA THR A 66 -5.47 6.81 6.42
C THR A 66 -5.63 8.30 6.15
N GLU A 67 -5.30 8.74 4.94
CA GLU A 67 -5.41 10.16 4.52
C GLU A 67 -4.76 11.12 5.54
N VAL A 68 -3.57 10.74 6.03
CA VAL A 68 -2.86 11.48 7.07
C VAL A 68 -2.23 12.74 6.48
N SER A 69 -2.64 13.91 6.96
CA SER A 69 -2.11 15.17 6.47
C SER A 69 -0.66 15.42 6.87
N ILE A 70 0.14 15.84 5.88
CA ILE A 70 1.52 16.29 6.04
C ILE A 70 1.68 17.61 5.29
N GLY A 71 1.64 18.72 6.01
CA GLY A 71 1.61 20.04 5.37
C GLY A 71 0.39 20.19 4.45
N ASN A 72 0.61 20.40 3.17
CA ASN A 72 -0.43 20.53 2.16
C ASN A 72 -0.80 19.22 1.44
N PHE A 73 -0.26 18.09 1.90
CA PHE A 73 -0.43 16.79 1.26
C PHE A 73 -1.13 15.80 2.18
N ASN A 74 -1.79 14.82 1.59
CA ASN A 74 -2.35 13.68 2.31
C ASN A 74 -1.60 12.41 1.91
N LEU A 75 -1.19 11.66 2.92
CA LEU A 75 -0.57 10.36 2.80
C LEU A 75 -1.67 9.29 2.84
N ASP A 76 -1.67 8.36 1.91
CA ASP A 76 -2.73 7.35 1.83
C ASP A 76 -2.84 6.51 3.11
N ILE A 77 -1.76 5.84 3.52
CA ILE A 77 -1.73 5.03 4.74
C ILE A 77 -0.44 5.31 5.52
N LEU A 78 -0.60 5.59 6.80
CA LEU A 78 0.48 5.58 7.78
C LEU A 78 0.31 4.35 8.68
N ALA A 79 1.35 3.54 8.74
CA ALA A 79 1.43 2.36 9.61
C ALA A 79 2.69 2.41 10.48
N GLU A 80 2.78 1.47 11.41
CA GLU A 80 4.03 1.19 12.12
C GLU A 80 4.31 -0.31 12.15
N GLU A 81 5.56 -0.67 12.20
CA GLU A 81 5.98 -2.04 12.46
C GLU A 81 5.79 -2.36 13.94
N GLU A 82 5.00 -3.40 14.23
CA GLU A 82 4.62 -3.74 15.62
C GLU A 82 5.81 -4.00 16.55
N ASN A 83 6.86 -4.65 16.03
CA ASN A 83 8.01 -5.07 16.84
C ASN A 83 9.02 -3.96 17.13
N THR A 84 9.10 -2.94 16.26
CA THR A 84 10.13 -1.91 16.33
C THR A 84 9.59 -0.51 16.51
N GLY A 85 8.29 -0.30 16.25
CA GLY A 85 7.67 1.03 16.22
C GLY A 85 8.13 1.91 15.06
N ARG A 86 8.83 1.34 14.05
CA ARG A 86 9.27 2.10 12.87
C ARG A 86 8.05 2.56 12.08
N LYS A 87 8.07 3.82 11.66
CA LYS A 87 7.01 4.37 10.81
C LYS A 87 7.16 3.86 9.39
N ILE A 88 6.04 3.48 8.81
CA ILE A 88 5.93 2.92 7.47
C ILE A 88 4.88 3.72 6.70
N ILE A 89 5.26 4.19 5.55
CA ILE A 89 4.37 4.88 4.63
C ILE A 89 3.96 3.90 3.53
N ILE A 90 2.67 3.83 3.26
CA ILE A 90 2.12 3.11 2.13
C ILE A 90 1.40 4.13 1.25
N GLU A 91 1.88 4.26 0.03
CA GLU A 91 1.31 5.14 -0.98
C GLU A 91 0.78 4.30 -2.13
N ASN A 92 -0.52 4.39 -2.37
CA ASN A 92 -1.19 3.60 -3.38
C ASN A 92 -1.21 4.33 -4.72
N GLN A 93 -1.01 3.60 -5.79
CA GLN A 93 -1.12 4.16 -7.13
C GLN A 93 -1.70 3.14 -8.09
N LEU A 94 -2.88 3.42 -8.62
CA LEU A 94 -3.56 2.57 -9.60
C LEU A 94 -3.17 2.87 -11.05
N GLU A 95 -2.38 3.91 -11.28
CA GLU A 95 -1.88 4.34 -12.58
C GLU A 95 -0.36 4.18 -12.70
N PRO A 96 0.20 4.22 -13.92
CA PRO A 96 1.64 4.22 -14.09
C PRO A 96 2.30 5.36 -13.32
N THR A 97 3.37 5.03 -12.62
CA THR A 97 4.10 5.96 -11.78
C THR A 97 4.97 6.92 -12.57
N ASN A 98 5.32 8.06 -11.97
CA ASN A 98 6.25 9.04 -12.49
C ASN A 98 7.17 9.60 -11.40
N HIS A 99 8.20 10.39 -11.80
CA HIS A 99 9.18 10.94 -10.88
C HIS A 99 8.58 11.96 -9.89
N ASP A 100 7.54 12.68 -10.28
CA ASP A 100 6.87 13.65 -9.40
C ASP A 100 6.21 12.93 -8.22
N HIS A 101 5.58 11.78 -8.49
CA HIS A 101 4.97 10.95 -7.45
C HIS A 101 6.01 10.44 -6.46
N LEU A 102 7.13 9.89 -6.95
CA LEU A 102 8.23 9.45 -6.11
C LEU A 102 8.79 10.59 -5.24
N GLY A 103 8.95 11.78 -5.79
CA GLY A 103 9.41 12.96 -5.05
C GLY A 103 8.48 13.33 -3.90
N LYS A 104 7.18 13.25 -4.10
CA LYS A 104 6.18 13.46 -3.04
C LYS A 104 6.30 12.43 -1.92
N ILE A 105 6.43 11.16 -2.26
CA ILE A 105 6.57 10.07 -1.29
C ILE A 105 7.80 10.28 -0.41
N ILE A 106 8.94 10.64 -0.98
CA ILE A 106 10.18 10.93 -0.23
C ILE A 106 9.96 12.10 0.74
N THR A 107 9.26 13.15 0.30
CA THR A 107 8.91 14.30 1.14
C THR A 107 8.03 13.88 2.31
N TYR A 108 7.04 13.03 2.08
CA TYR A 108 6.17 12.50 3.13
C TYR A 108 6.94 11.66 4.15
N ALA A 109 7.84 10.81 3.67
CA ALA A 109 8.67 9.99 4.52
C ALA A 109 9.53 10.85 5.45
N ALA A 110 10.15 11.89 4.95
CA ALA A 110 10.91 12.84 5.74
C ALA A 110 10.05 13.57 6.78
N GLY A 111 8.85 14.02 6.40
CA GLY A 111 7.92 14.72 7.29
C GLY A 111 7.38 13.86 8.44
N LYS A 112 7.36 12.54 8.31
CA LYS A 112 6.89 11.58 9.33
C LYS A 112 8.00 10.75 9.97
N ASP A 113 9.26 11.05 9.67
CA ASP A 113 10.42 10.24 10.10
C ASP A 113 10.23 8.74 9.76
N ALA A 114 9.67 8.45 8.61
CA ALA A 114 9.42 7.10 8.17
C ALA A 114 10.73 6.41 7.77
N LYS A 115 10.83 5.13 8.11
CA LYS A 115 12.01 4.30 7.81
C LYS A 115 11.76 3.35 6.64
N VAL A 116 10.50 3.13 6.29
CA VAL A 116 10.10 2.25 5.19
C VAL A 116 9.04 2.94 4.35
N ILE A 117 9.14 2.79 3.05
CA ILE A 117 8.14 3.23 2.08
C ILE A 117 7.71 2.01 1.27
N LEU A 118 6.39 1.80 1.20
CA LEU A 118 5.75 0.86 0.29
C LEU A 118 5.05 1.67 -0.80
N TRP A 119 5.28 1.29 -2.05
CA TRP A 119 4.78 2.06 -3.19
C TRP A 119 4.48 1.19 -4.40
#